data_5b8fb0d60743fb8dc0d4591bf7cfd9b5
#
_entry.id   5b8fb0d60743fb8dc0d4591bf7cfd9b5
#
_cell.length_a   1.000
_cell.length_b   1.000
_cell.length_c   1.000
_cell.angle_alpha   90.00
_cell.angle_beta   90.00
_cell.angle_gamma   90.00
#
_symmetry.space_group_name_H-M   'P 1'
#
loop_
_entity.id
_entity.type
_entity.pdbx_description
1 polymer ?
#
loop_
_entity_poly.entity_id
_entity_poly.type
_entity_poly.pdbx_seq_one_letter_code
_entity_poly.pdbx_strand_id
1 'polypeptide(L)'
;MAGTGLIGRIRALVASFGRLACILITMETVLAFPAASAPLTAHDFTFENIDGGPLPLSDFAGKTVLLVNTASMCGFTAQYEALQAVYDKYRDAGLVVLGVPSDDFGGQEYDSADEIKQFCEINYGITFPMTDKVRVKGDNAHPYYQWVAAQGRMKLPRWNFYKHVIDADGNLVEWFASTTSPDSSKVINAIEKELAR
;
A
#
# COMPACT_ATOMS: atom_id res chain seq x y z
N MET A 1 -79.75 77.10 -26.92
CA MET A 1 -80.83 76.18 -26.46
C MET A 1 -80.07 75.01 -25.84
N ALA A 2 -80.02 74.99 -24.53
CA ALA A 2 -80.59 74.03 -23.61
C ALA A 2 -80.08 72.59 -23.89
N GLY A 3 -79.55 71.86 -22.98
CA GLY A 3 -79.58 71.81 -21.52
C GLY A 3 -78.71 70.66 -21.00
N THR A 4 -78.22 70.88 -19.90
CA THR A 4 -78.25 70.18 -18.61
C THR A 4 -78.14 68.66 -18.56
N GLY A 5 -77.29 68.17 -17.66
CA GLY A 5 -77.35 66.89 -17.00
C GLY A 5 -75.97 66.43 -16.44
N LEU A 6 -75.68 66.78 -15.41
CA LEU A 6 -75.40 66.55 -13.97
C LEU A 6 -75.44 65.04 -13.60
N ILE A 7 -74.47 64.69 -12.66
CA ILE A 7 -74.39 63.52 -11.75
C ILE A 7 -73.68 62.28 -12.38
N GLY A 8 -72.73 61.70 -11.81
CA GLY A 8 -72.40 61.37 -10.44
C GLY A 8 -71.03 60.80 -10.25
N ARG A 9 -70.41 61.25 -9.21
CA ARG A 9 -69.15 60.68 -8.64
C ARG A 9 -69.44 59.33 -8.04
N ILE A 10 -68.79 58.28 -8.54
CA ILE A 10 -68.59 57.07 -7.74
C ILE A 10 -67.05 56.76 -7.66
N ARG A 11 -66.56 56.91 -6.50
CA ARG A 11 -65.22 56.49 -6.12
C ARG A 11 -65.16 54.97 -6.11
N ALA A 12 -64.43 54.35 -7.01
CA ALA A 12 -64.02 52.95 -6.87
C ALA A 12 -62.66 52.85 -6.22
N LEU A 13 -62.64 52.32 -5.01
CA LEU A 13 -61.50 51.97 -4.26
C LEU A 13 -60.87 50.72 -4.91
N VAL A 14 -59.70 50.87 -5.55
CA VAL A 14 -59.00 49.72 -6.07
C VAL A 14 -58.15 49.19 -4.91
N ALA A 15 -58.61 48.07 -4.36
CA ALA A 15 -57.85 47.29 -3.38
C ALA A 15 -56.61 46.69 -4.06
N SER A 16 -55.44 47.13 -3.59
CA SER A 16 -54.18 46.57 -3.98
C SER A 16 -54.00 45.17 -3.32
N PHE A 17 -54.20 44.11 -4.09
CA PHE A 17 -53.88 42.76 -3.70
C PHE A 17 -52.38 42.57 -3.84
N GLY A 18 -51.64 42.69 -2.73
CA GLY A 18 -50.25 42.32 -2.63
C GLY A 18 -50.09 40.81 -2.86
N ARG A 19 -49.45 40.44 -3.97
CA ARG A 19 -49.02 39.08 -4.23
C ARG A 19 -47.83 38.78 -3.30
N LEU A 20 -48.10 38.09 -2.20
CA LEU A 20 -47.08 37.48 -1.35
C LEU A 20 -46.49 36.30 -2.12
N ALA A 21 -45.34 36.51 -2.77
CA ALA A 21 -44.57 35.42 -3.36
C ALA A 21 -43.97 34.59 -2.24
N CYS A 22 -44.58 33.45 -1.96
CA CYS A 22 -44.01 32.45 -1.03
C CYS A 22 -42.84 31.78 -1.73
N ILE A 23 -41.61 32.24 -1.44
CA ILE A 23 -40.37 31.57 -1.88
C ILE A 23 -40.22 30.31 -1.02
N LEU A 24 -40.63 29.16 -1.57
CA LEU A 24 -40.33 27.85 -1.02
C LEU A 24 -38.85 27.59 -1.26
N ILE A 25 -38.00 27.86 -0.25
CA ILE A 25 -36.62 27.41 -0.22
C ILE A 25 -36.68 25.91 0.03
N THR A 26 -36.58 25.12 -1.03
CA THR A 26 -36.32 23.67 -0.92
C THR A 26 -34.92 23.49 -0.43
N MET A 27 -34.76 23.16 0.84
CA MET A 27 -33.47 22.76 1.45
C MET A 27 -33.16 21.36 0.93
N GLU A 28 -32.39 21.27 -0.18
CA GLU A 28 -31.84 20.02 -0.65
C GLU A 28 -30.80 19.53 0.38
N THR A 29 -31.20 18.57 1.20
CA THR A 29 -30.29 17.84 2.05
C THR A 29 -29.38 16.98 1.16
N VAL A 30 -28.17 17.48 0.87
CA VAL A 30 -27.10 16.68 0.27
C VAL A 30 -26.68 15.65 1.31
N LEU A 31 -27.15 14.43 1.13
CA LEU A 31 -26.63 13.28 1.87
C LEU A 31 -25.18 13.06 1.44
N ALA A 32 -24.24 13.58 2.23
CA ALA A 32 -22.83 13.26 2.07
C ALA A 32 -22.63 11.80 2.43
N PHE A 33 -22.48 10.94 1.42
CA PHE A 33 -22.01 9.58 1.62
C PHE A 33 -20.56 9.67 2.15
N PRO A 34 -20.21 8.92 3.23
CA PRO A 34 -18.81 8.85 3.64
C PRO A 34 -18.00 8.33 2.46
N ALA A 35 -16.97 9.08 2.06
CA ALA A 35 -16.03 8.62 1.05
C ALA A 35 -15.46 7.28 1.52
N ALA A 36 -15.59 6.22 0.71
CA ALA A 36 -14.93 4.96 0.99
C ALA A 36 -13.43 5.24 1.14
N SER A 37 -12.84 4.78 2.25
CA SER A 37 -11.38 4.87 2.41
C SER A 37 -10.70 4.16 1.24
N ALA A 38 -9.64 4.76 0.71
CA ALA A 38 -8.84 4.11 -0.32
C ALA A 38 -8.38 2.71 0.18
N PRO A 39 -8.32 1.72 -0.71
CA PRO A 39 -7.80 0.41 -0.33
C PRO A 39 -6.37 0.53 0.18
N LEU A 40 -6.03 -0.25 1.23
CA LEU A 40 -4.67 -0.29 1.75
C LEU A 40 -3.69 -0.81 0.69
N THR A 41 -2.50 -0.22 0.68
CA THR A 41 -1.34 -0.64 -0.12
C THR A 41 -0.20 -1.06 0.80
N ALA A 42 0.90 -1.56 0.25
CA ALA A 42 2.09 -1.85 1.03
C ALA A 42 2.66 -0.60 1.73
N HIS A 43 2.46 0.58 1.15
CA HIS A 43 2.95 1.85 1.71
C HIS A 43 2.29 2.24 3.05
N ASP A 44 1.19 1.60 3.43
CA ASP A 44 0.51 1.84 4.72
C ASP A 44 1.17 1.10 5.90
N PHE A 45 2.22 0.30 5.65
CA PHE A 45 2.89 -0.51 6.67
C PHE A 45 4.30 -0.03 6.96
N THR A 46 4.69 -0.17 8.23
CA THR A 46 6.02 0.19 8.72
C THR A 46 6.64 -1.01 9.43
N PHE A 47 7.84 -1.38 9.04
CA PHE A 47 8.69 -2.32 9.76
C PHE A 47 9.63 -1.59 10.71
N GLU A 48 10.32 -2.34 11.55
CA GLU A 48 11.50 -1.86 12.26
C GLU A 48 12.74 -2.15 11.40
N ASN A 49 13.64 -1.18 11.27
CA ASN A 49 14.90 -1.36 10.55
C ASN A 49 15.83 -2.25 11.34
N ILE A 50 16.65 -3.09 10.69
CA ILE A 50 17.64 -3.94 11.36
C ILE A 50 18.66 -3.13 12.18
N ASP A 51 18.90 -1.87 11.81
CA ASP A 51 19.76 -0.92 12.54
C ASP A 51 18.99 -0.12 13.62
N GLY A 52 17.73 -0.48 13.85
CA GLY A 52 16.83 0.23 14.74
C GLY A 52 16.10 1.40 14.08
N GLY A 53 14.95 1.76 14.66
CA GLY A 53 14.08 2.81 14.16
C GLY A 53 13.13 2.35 13.05
N PRO A 54 12.14 3.20 12.73
CA PRO A 54 11.09 2.83 11.78
C PRO A 54 11.61 2.73 10.34
N LEU A 55 11.11 1.74 9.61
CA LEU A 55 11.31 1.54 8.17
C LEU A 55 9.93 1.50 7.48
N PRO A 56 9.31 2.65 7.23
CA PRO A 56 8.03 2.69 6.55
C PRO A 56 8.19 2.31 5.07
N LEU A 57 7.31 1.44 4.56
CA LEU A 57 7.34 1.07 3.15
C LEU A 57 6.99 2.24 2.22
N SER A 58 6.40 3.31 2.74
CA SER A 58 6.20 4.57 2.02
C SER A 58 7.51 5.26 1.59
N ASP A 59 8.64 4.96 2.24
CA ASP A 59 9.95 5.49 1.82
C ASP A 59 10.40 4.90 0.48
N PHE A 60 9.75 3.82 0.05
CA PHE A 60 9.96 3.18 -1.24
C PHE A 60 8.88 3.53 -2.28
N ALA A 61 8.01 4.52 -1.99
CA ALA A 61 7.02 4.98 -2.97
C ALA A 61 7.70 5.42 -4.28
N GLY A 62 7.11 5.05 -5.41
CA GLY A 62 7.70 5.28 -6.73
C GLY A 62 8.79 4.29 -7.13
N LYS A 63 9.08 3.26 -6.31
CA LYS A 63 10.05 2.21 -6.59
C LYS A 63 9.37 0.84 -6.66
N THR A 64 9.93 -0.06 -7.44
CA THR A 64 9.55 -1.48 -7.39
C THR A 64 10.25 -2.15 -6.20
N VAL A 65 9.50 -2.88 -5.36
CA VAL A 65 10.07 -3.56 -4.19
C VAL A 65 9.98 -5.08 -4.36
N LEU A 66 11.12 -5.77 -4.23
CA LEU A 66 11.19 -7.22 -4.04
C LEU A 66 11.35 -7.51 -2.54
N LEU A 67 10.23 -7.74 -1.85
CA LEU A 67 10.22 -8.07 -0.42
C LEU A 67 10.33 -9.59 -0.24
N VAL A 68 11.30 -10.03 0.58
CA VAL A 68 11.61 -11.46 0.77
C VAL A 68 11.70 -11.78 2.24
N ASN A 69 10.92 -12.74 2.74
CA ASN A 69 11.13 -13.25 4.09
C ASN A 69 12.33 -14.19 4.12
N THR A 70 13.31 -13.85 4.94
CA THR A 70 14.65 -14.51 4.96
C THR A 70 14.88 -15.33 6.23
N ALA A 71 15.89 -16.18 6.19
CA ALA A 71 16.40 -16.90 7.36
C ALA A 71 17.85 -17.33 7.13
N SER A 72 18.71 -17.13 8.14
CA SER A 72 20.16 -17.34 8.05
C SER A 72 20.58 -18.82 8.06
N MET A 73 19.77 -19.71 8.64
CA MET A 73 20.09 -21.15 8.80
C MET A 73 19.20 -22.06 7.96
N CYS A 74 18.70 -21.55 6.84
CA CYS A 74 17.78 -22.24 5.93
C CYS A 74 18.53 -22.92 4.78
N GLY A 75 18.01 -24.03 4.26
CA GLY A 75 18.55 -24.66 3.04
C GLY A 75 18.50 -23.78 1.78
N PHE A 76 17.70 -22.68 1.82
CA PHE A 76 17.63 -21.70 0.73
C PHE A 76 18.51 -20.45 0.95
N THR A 77 19.33 -20.42 2.01
CA THR A 77 20.15 -19.24 2.38
C THR A 77 21.09 -18.80 1.25
N ALA A 78 21.55 -19.72 0.40
CA ALA A 78 22.33 -19.39 -0.80
C ALA A 78 21.62 -18.42 -1.76
N GLN A 79 20.29 -18.24 -1.65
CA GLN A 79 19.57 -17.24 -2.46
C GLN A 79 19.92 -15.79 -2.09
N TYR A 80 20.59 -15.53 -0.98
CA TYR A 80 21.13 -14.20 -0.66
C TYR A 80 22.08 -13.69 -1.76
N GLU A 81 22.94 -14.56 -2.32
CA GLU A 81 23.83 -14.18 -3.43
C GLU A 81 23.04 -13.68 -4.64
N ALA A 82 21.99 -14.41 -5.02
CA ALA A 82 21.13 -14.03 -6.13
C ALA A 82 20.32 -12.75 -5.84
N LEU A 83 19.86 -12.55 -4.59
CA LEU A 83 19.18 -11.33 -4.17
C LEU A 83 20.10 -10.12 -4.26
N GLN A 84 21.35 -10.25 -3.80
CA GLN A 84 22.34 -9.17 -3.89
C GLN A 84 22.67 -8.84 -5.35
N ALA A 85 22.89 -9.87 -6.18
CA ALA A 85 23.16 -9.67 -7.60
C ALA A 85 22.00 -8.96 -8.34
N VAL A 86 20.75 -9.32 -8.02
CA VAL A 86 19.56 -8.67 -8.56
C VAL A 86 19.46 -7.22 -8.07
N TYR A 87 19.72 -6.98 -6.80
CA TYR A 87 19.75 -5.62 -6.24
C TYR A 87 20.79 -4.76 -6.93
N ASP A 88 22.04 -5.24 -7.05
CA ASP A 88 23.13 -4.50 -7.69
C ASP A 88 22.83 -4.16 -9.15
N LYS A 89 22.16 -5.07 -9.86
CA LYS A 89 21.80 -4.87 -11.26
C LYS A 89 20.72 -3.82 -11.46
N TYR A 90 19.71 -3.76 -10.57
CA TYR A 90 18.48 -2.99 -10.82
C TYR A 90 18.24 -1.83 -9.85
N ARG A 91 19.05 -1.65 -8.79
CA ARG A 91 18.85 -0.56 -7.81
C ARG A 91 18.85 0.83 -8.47
N ASP A 92 19.74 1.07 -9.42
CA ASP A 92 19.83 2.35 -10.11
C ASP A 92 18.66 2.56 -11.11
N ALA A 93 17.97 1.48 -11.48
CA ALA A 93 16.74 1.52 -12.25
C ALA A 93 15.47 1.66 -11.38
N GLY A 94 15.62 1.70 -10.06
CA GLY A 94 14.51 1.91 -9.13
C GLY A 94 14.02 0.64 -8.40
N LEU A 95 14.79 -0.48 -8.42
CA LEU A 95 14.49 -1.64 -7.60
C LEU A 95 15.00 -1.45 -6.17
N VAL A 96 14.14 -1.80 -5.21
CA VAL A 96 14.53 -2.09 -3.83
C VAL A 96 14.37 -3.59 -3.58
N VAL A 97 15.40 -4.24 -3.06
CA VAL A 97 15.27 -5.55 -2.40
C VAL A 97 15.13 -5.28 -0.92
N LEU A 98 14.12 -5.85 -0.26
CA LEU A 98 13.91 -5.73 1.19
C LEU A 98 13.93 -7.11 1.83
N GLY A 99 14.96 -7.38 2.63
CA GLY A 99 15.06 -8.60 3.44
C GLY A 99 14.23 -8.47 4.72
N VAL A 100 13.42 -9.49 5.00
CA VAL A 100 12.55 -9.54 6.20
C VAL A 100 12.87 -10.81 6.97
N PRO A 101 13.82 -10.79 7.93
CA PRO A 101 14.18 -11.94 8.73
C PRO A 101 13.00 -12.49 9.54
N SER A 102 12.89 -13.82 9.60
CA SER A 102 11.84 -14.51 10.36
C SER A 102 12.28 -15.90 10.82
N ASP A 103 11.98 -16.25 12.05
CA ASP A 103 12.18 -17.57 12.62
C ASP A 103 10.93 -18.48 12.56
N ASP A 104 9.86 -18.03 11.96
CA ASP A 104 8.57 -18.73 11.92
C ASP A 104 8.62 -20.10 11.24
N PHE A 105 9.61 -20.37 10.41
CA PHE A 105 9.77 -21.62 9.68
C PHE A 105 10.96 -22.43 10.21
N GLY A 106 10.72 -23.13 11.29
CA GLY A 106 11.68 -24.07 11.88
C GLY A 106 12.72 -23.44 12.78
N GLY A 107 12.54 -22.18 13.22
CA GLY A 107 13.49 -21.49 14.08
C GLY A 107 14.85 -21.33 13.39
N GLN A 108 14.87 -21.00 12.10
CA GLN A 108 16.06 -20.96 11.26
C GLN A 108 16.65 -19.55 11.14
N GLU A 109 16.36 -18.66 12.09
CA GLU A 109 16.97 -17.33 12.14
C GLU A 109 17.65 -17.09 13.49
N TYR A 110 18.69 -16.25 13.51
CA TYR A 110 19.37 -15.82 14.73
C TYR A 110 18.44 -15.01 15.64
N ASP A 111 18.81 -14.91 16.91
CA ASP A 111 17.96 -14.27 17.91
C ASP A 111 18.01 -12.75 17.85
N SER A 112 19.15 -12.17 17.51
CA SER A 112 19.35 -10.72 17.49
C SER A 112 19.54 -10.15 16.08
N ALA A 113 19.11 -8.89 15.89
CA ALA A 113 19.33 -8.13 14.68
C ALA A 113 20.81 -8.02 14.30
N ASP A 114 21.69 -7.82 15.31
CA ASP A 114 23.14 -7.71 15.10
C ASP A 114 23.73 -9.02 14.52
N GLU A 115 23.33 -10.19 15.03
CA GLU A 115 23.80 -11.48 14.52
C GLU A 115 23.32 -11.71 13.09
N ILE A 116 22.05 -11.40 12.79
CA ILE A 116 21.47 -11.49 11.45
C ILE A 116 22.25 -10.60 10.49
N LYS A 117 22.42 -9.32 10.84
CA LYS A 117 23.13 -8.35 10.03
C LYS A 117 24.58 -8.80 9.76
N GLN A 118 25.31 -9.16 10.81
CA GLN A 118 26.68 -9.62 10.69
C GLN A 118 26.79 -10.87 9.79
N PHE A 119 25.88 -11.83 9.96
CA PHE A 119 25.84 -13.01 9.11
C PHE A 119 25.63 -12.65 7.62
N CYS A 120 24.68 -11.78 7.31
CA CYS A 120 24.35 -11.36 5.95
C CYS A 120 25.48 -10.57 5.30
N GLU A 121 26.10 -9.64 6.04
CA GLU A 121 27.21 -8.82 5.54
C GLU A 121 28.47 -9.66 5.29
N ILE A 122 28.87 -10.49 6.26
CA ILE A 122 30.13 -11.24 6.17
C ILE A 122 30.05 -12.37 5.13
N ASN A 123 28.94 -13.10 5.08
CA ASN A 123 28.85 -14.28 4.23
C ASN A 123 28.38 -13.98 2.81
N TYR A 124 27.57 -12.91 2.60
CA TYR A 124 26.93 -12.62 1.33
C TYR A 124 27.12 -11.18 0.84
N GLY A 125 27.81 -10.33 1.63
CA GLY A 125 28.04 -8.94 1.25
C GLY A 125 26.74 -8.16 1.03
N ILE A 126 25.69 -8.44 1.81
CA ILE A 126 24.38 -7.83 1.66
C ILE A 126 24.46 -6.32 1.90
N THR A 127 23.93 -5.55 0.94
CA THR A 127 23.85 -4.09 1.00
C THR A 127 22.45 -3.56 0.80
N PHE A 128 21.49 -4.42 0.48
CA PHE A 128 20.08 -4.01 0.42
C PHE A 128 19.49 -3.87 1.82
N PRO A 129 18.44 -3.03 2.00
CA PRO A 129 17.80 -2.83 3.29
C PRO A 129 17.21 -4.12 3.87
N MET A 130 17.31 -4.24 5.19
CA MET A 130 16.72 -5.33 5.96
C MET A 130 15.89 -4.80 7.12
N THR A 131 14.84 -5.52 7.49
CA THR A 131 14.07 -5.25 8.70
C THR A 131 14.66 -5.98 9.90
N ASP A 132 14.29 -5.58 11.10
CA ASP A 132 14.41 -6.46 12.26
C ASP A 132 13.54 -7.71 12.07
N LYS A 133 13.79 -8.73 12.88
CA LYS A 133 13.09 -10.02 12.85
C LYS A 133 11.60 -9.85 13.16
N VAL A 134 10.73 -10.38 12.31
CA VAL A 134 9.27 -10.28 12.49
C VAL A 134 8.58 -11.64 12.31
N ARG A 135 7.35 -11.73 12.80
CA ARG A 135 6.46 -12.84 12.49
C ARG A 135 5.80 -12.61 11.13
N VAL A 136 5.83 -13.63 10.28
CA VAL A 136 5.27 -13.60 8.92
C VAL A 136 4.03 -14.48 8.76
N LYS A 137 3.67 -15.24 9.82
CA LYS A 137 2.46 -16.12 9.83
C LYS A 137 1.74 -16.11 11.18
N GLY A 138 0.49 -16.59 11.16
CA GLY A 138 -0.38 -16.67 12.34
C GLY A 138 -1.01 -15.34 12.71
N ASP A 139 -1.75 -15.36 13.82
CA ASP A 139 -2.56 -14.20 14.25
C ASP A 139 -1.71 -13.01 14.70
N ASN A 140 -0.46 -13.26 15.10
CA ASN A 140 0.50 -12.25 15.51
C ASN A 140 1.48 -11.86 14.37
N ALA A 141 1.16 -12.21 13.12
CA ALA A 141 1.96 -11.78 11.99
C ALA A 141 1.98 -10.25 11.88
N HIS A 142 3.11 -9.71 11.41
CA HIS A 142 3.23 -8.28 11.11
C HIS A 142 2.06 -7.81 10.25
N PRO A 143 1.50 -6.60 10.45
CA PRO A 143 0.32 -6.10 9.74
C PRO A 143 0.40 -6.21 8.21
N TYR A 144 1.59 -6.03 7.63
CA TYR A 144 1.82 -6.26 6.20
C TYR A 144 1.40 -7.68 5.77
N TYR A 145 1.79 -8.72 6.52
CA TYR A 145 1.43 -10.10 6.18
C TYR A 145 -0.04 -10.41 6.45
N GLN A 146 -0.67 -9.74 7.42
CA GLN A 146 -2.13 -9.82 7.60
C GLN A 146 -2.87 -9.22 6.39
N TRP A 147 -2.39 -8.09 5.88
CA TRP A 147 -2.89 -7.48 4.65
C TRP A 147 -2.68 -8.38 3.43
N VAL A 148 -1.51 -9.02 3.30
CA VAL A 148 -1.25 -10.03 2.24
C VAL A 148 -2.24 -11.20 2.35
N ALA A 149 -2.56 -11.68 3.56
CA ALA A 149 -3.52 -12.74 3.79
C ALA A 149 -4.92 -12.40 3.25
N ALA A 150 -5.35 -11.14 3.42
CA ALA A 150 -6.63 -10.64 2.92
C ALA A 150 -6.68 -10.60 1.38
N GLN A 151 -5.53 -10.52 0.70
CA GLN A 151 -5.45 -10.56 -0.76
C GLN A 151 -5.39 -11.97 -1.35
N GLY A 152 -5.25 -12.99 -0.51
CA GLY A 152 -5.27 -14.39 -0.91
C GLY A 152 -4.21 -15.24 -0.20
N ARG A 153 -4.64 -16.35 0.37
CA ARG A 153 -3.78 -17.25 1.17
C ARG A 153 -2.57 -17.82 0.41
N MET A 154 -2.63 -17.88 -0.92
CA MET A 154 -1.51 -18.37 -1.74
C MET A 154 -0.32 -17.40 -1.73
N LYS A 155 -0.57 -16.13 -1.48
CA LYS A 155 0.45 -15.07 -1.42
C LYS A 155 1.25 -15.11 -0.10
N LEU A 156 0.70 -15.69 0.97
CA LEU A 156 1.39 -15.81 2.25
C LEU A 156 2.61 -16.73 2.16
N PRO A 157 3.71 -16.39 2.85
CA PRO A 157 4.86 -17.26 2.97
C PRO A 157 4.49 -18.63 3.56
N ARG A 158 4.91 -19.70 2.89
CA ARG A 158 4.77 -21.08 3.36
C ARG A 158 6.11 -21.67 3.81
N TRP A 159 7.19 -20.96 3.52
CA TRP A 159 8.55 -21.25 3.95
C TRP A 159 9.41 -19.99 3.84
N ASN A 160 10.68 -20.06 4.25
CA ASN A 160 11.63 -18.99 4.09
C ASN A 160 11.91 -18.71 2.60
N PHE A 161 12.35 -17.52 2.28
CA PHE A 161 12.64 -17.05 0.91
C PHE A 161 11.43 -17.04 -0.03
N TYR A 162 10.24 -16.76 0.51
CA TYR A 162 9.07 -16.38 -0.28
C TYR A 162 9.23 -14.92 -0.74
N LYS A 163 8.83 -14.61 -1.96
CA LYS A 163 9.07 -13.29 -2.57
C LYS A 163 7.75 -12.64 -2.92
N HIS A 164 7.66 -11.35 -2.64
CA HIS A 164 6.57 -10.47 -3.06
C HIS A 164 7.14 -9.38 -3.95
N VAL A 165 6.53 -9.15 -5.12
CA VAL A 165 6.81 -7.99 -5.98
C VAL A 165 5.73 -6.96 -5.74
N ILE A 166 6.15 -5.77 -5.34
CA ILE A 166 5.30 -4.62 -5.05
C ILE A 166 5.63 -3.56 -6.09
N ASP A 167 4.60 -3.01 -6.73
CA ASP A 167 4.78 -1.94 -7.72
C ASP A 167 5.04 -0.57 -7.07
N ALA A 168 5.27 0.44 -7.90
CA ALA A 168 5.56 1.81 -7.48
C ALA A 168 4.42 2.46 -6.67
N ASP A 169 3.19 1.99 -6.81
CA ASP A 169 1.99 2.46 -6.11
C ASP A 169 1.72 1.68 -4.82
N GLY A 170 2.55 0.67 -4.50
CA GLY A 170 2.41 -0.16 -3.31
C GLY A 170 1.47 -1.35 -3.46
N ASN A 171 1.06 -1.72 -4.68
CA ASN A 171 0.24 -2.91 -4.89
C ASN A 171 1.10 -4.16 -4.93
N LEU A 172 0.66 -5.23 -4.27
CA LEU A 172 1.26 -6.56 -4.39
C LEU A 172 0.83 -7.19 -5.72
N VAL A 173 1.71 -7.12 -6.72
CA VAL A 173 1.42 -7.52 -8.11
C VAL A 173 1.80 -8.95 -8.44
N GLU A 174 2.83 -9.52 -7.78
CA GLU A 174 3.26 -10.90 -8.02
C GLU A 174 3.89 -11.51 -6.76
N TRP A 175 3.94 -12.82 -6.70
CA TRP A 175 4.59 -13.58 -5.62
C TRP A 175 5.26 -14.85 -6.15
N PHE A 176 6.31 -15.30 -5.46
CA PHE A 176 7.05 -16.49 -5.83
C PHE A 176 7.37 -17.35 -4.61
N ALA A 177 7.24 -18.66 -4.76
CA ALA A 177 7.58 -19.61 -3.72
C ALA A 177 9.11 -19.67 -3.50
N SER A 178 9.51 -20.24 -2.36
CA SER A 178 10.91 -20.42 -1.94
C SER A 178 11.80 -21.08 -2.99
N THR A 179 11.25 -22.03 -3.75
CA THR A 179 11.98 -22.79 -4.78
C THR A 179 12.28 -22.00 -6.05
N THR A 180 11.66 -20.83 -6.23
CA THR A 180 11.92 -19.96 -7.38
C THR A 180 13.10 -19.04 -7.04
N SER A 181 14.23 -19.22 -7.74
CA SER A 181 15.41 -18.39 -7.51
C SER A 181 15.14 -16.91 -7.84
N PRO A 182 15.70 -15.95 -7.06
CA PRO A 182 15.54 -14.51 -7.31
C PRO A 182 16.02 -14.06 -8.70
N ASP A 183 17.04 -14.71 -9.25
CA ASP A 183 17.62 -14.44 -10.57
C ASP A 183 16.96 -15.24 -11.72
N SER A 184 15.93 -16.03 -11.42
CA SER A 184 15.19 -16.75 -12.45
C SER A 184 14.48 -15.80 -13.42
N SER A 185 14.34 -16.22 -14.68
CA SER A 185 13.62 -15.41 -15.68
C SER A 185 12.20 -15.01 -15.25
N LYS A 186 11.54 -15.83 -14.43
CA LYS A 186 10.20 -15.51 -13.89
C LYS A 186 10.22 -14.30 -12.97
N VAL A 187 11.16 -14.25 -12.04
CA VAL A 187 11.30 -13.13 -11.11
C VAL A 187 11.82 -11.89 -11.84
N ILE A 188 12.83 -12.05 -12.67
CA ILE A 188 13.42 -10.95 -13.44
C ILE A 188 12.36 -10.29 -14.35
N ASN A 189 11.60 -11.07 -15.11
CA ASN A 189 10.55 -10.53 -15.98
C ASN A 189 9.47 -9.78 -15.20
N ALA A 190 9.12 -10.23 -13.99
CA ALA A 190 8.18 -9.53 -13.13
C ALA A 190 8.74 -8.19 -12.64
N ILE A 191 10.02 -8.16 -12.23
CA ILE A 191 10.71 -6.93 -11.82
C ILE A 191 10.80 -5.95 -13.00
N GLU A 192 11.34 -6.39 -14.15
CA GLU A 192 11.53 -5.55 -15.34
C GLU A 192 10.21 -4.97 -15.85
N LYS A 193 9.12 -5.73 -15.76
CA LYS A 193 7.77 -5.26 -16.12
C LYS A 193 7.33 -4.07 -15.25
N GLU A 194 7.61 -4.11 -13.96
CA GLU A 194 7.21 -3.03 -13.06
C GLU A 194 8.17 -1.83 -13.13
N LEU A 195 9.46 -2.05 -13.39
CA LEU A 195 10.45 -0.98 -13.62
C LEU A 195 10.20 -0.19 -14.93
N ALA A 196 9.48 -0.78 -15.90
CA ALA A 196 9.15 -0.14 -17.17
C ALA A 196 7.87 0.69 -17.16
N ARG A 197 7.18 0.80 -16.01
CA ARG A 197 5.90 1.53 -15.84
C ARG A 197 6.12 2.95 -15.42
#